data_57ce67d47f590935c6645b903e084c52
#
_entry.id   57ce67d47f590935c6645b903e084c52
#
_cell.length_a   1.000
_cell.length_b   1.000
_cell.length_c   1.000
_cell.angle_alpha   90.00
_cell.angle_beta   90.00
_cell.angle_gamma   90.00
#
_symmetry.space_group_name_H-M   'P 1'
#
loop_
_entity.id
_entity.type
_entity.pdbx_description
1 polymer ?
#
loop_
_entity_poly.entity_id
_entity_poly.type
_entity_poly.pdbx_seq_one_letter_code
_entity_poly.pdbx_strand_id
1 'polypeptide(L)'
;MTVIDTFAGYSQRIPTIRSSDWFLRIPLAAIIIEQGLFKVPDLASQAADYGLPLILFALATFAEIAGGIAILLGGLIRNNWMSDLLTRLGGLAIAIVVAGVIVMIYFGPFSGWQLQGMLLAAGLFFLMRGNGDVNGRDLI
;
A
#
# COMPACT_ATOMS: atom_id res chain seq x y z
N MET A 1 -1.68 -25.46 -35.07
CA MET A 1 -1.24 -24.67 -33.91
C MET A 1 -1.17 -23.21 -34.36
N THR A 2 -1.99 -22.40 -33.76
CA THR A 2 -2.02 -20.97 -34.08
C THR A 2 -0.93 -20.23 -33.29
N VAL A 3 -0.57 -19.01 -33.74
CA VAL A 3 0.37 -18.15 -32.99
C VAL A 3 -0.15 -17.90 -31.55
N ILE A 4 -1.48 -17.79 -31.40
CA ILE A 4 -2.13 -17.61 -30.12
C ILE A 4 -1.90 -18.81 -29.19
N ASP A 5 -2.00 -20.04 -29.71
CA ASP A 5 -1.77 -21.26 -28.94
C ASP A 5 -0.31 -21.36 -28.45
N THR A 6 0.62 -20.88 -29.27
CA THR A 6 2.04 -20.84 -28.92
C THR A 6 2.30 -19.87 -27.77
N PHE A 7 1.74 -18.66 -27.82
CA PHE A 7 1.87 -17.68 -26.73
C PHE A 7 1.16 -18.13 -25.47
N ALA A 8 0.00 -18.77 -25.55
CA ALA A 8 -0.69 -19.36 -24.43
C ALA A 8 0.17 -20.44 -23.73
N GLY A 9 0.84 -21.27 -24.51
CA GLY A 9 1.78 -22.28 -24.00
C GLY A 9 2.98 -21.66 -23.28
N TYR A 10 3.52 -20.54 -23.75
CA TYR A 10 4.60 -19.82 -23.06
C TYR A 10 4.11 -19.18 -21.77
N SER A 11 2.93 -18.57 -21.77
CA SER A 11 2.33 -17.96 -20.59
C SER A 11 2.15 -18.98 -19.45
N GLN A 12 1.76 -20.20 -19.76
CA GLN A 12 1.59 -21.26 -18.77
C GLN A 12 2.91 -21.79 -18.18
N ARG A 13 4.03 -21.50 -18.82
CA ARG A 13 5.36 -21.89 -18.33
C ARG A 13 5.93 -20.90 -17.30
N ILE A 14 5.34 -19.72 -17.19
CA ILE A 14 5.75 -18.73 -16.18
C ILE A 14 5.22 -19.20 -14.83
N PRO A 15 6.09 -19.48 -13.85
CA PRO A 15 5.64 -19.97 -12.54
C PRO A 15 4.82 -18.89 -11.83
N THR A 16 3.67 -19.29 -11.32
CA THR A 16 2.89 -18.46 -10.38
C THR A 16 3.47 -18.61 -8.98
N ILE A 17 4.05 -17.53 -8.46
CA ILE A 17 4.64 -17.52 -7.12
C ILE A 17 3.58 -17.03 -6.14
N ARG A 18 3.20 -17.88 -5.19
CA ARG A 18 2.16 -17.55 -4.18
C ARG A 18 2.51 -16.34 -3.30
N SER A 19 3.79 -16.10 -3.10
CA SER A 19 4.31 -14.97 -2.32
C SER A 19 4.74 -13.78 -3.16
N SER A 20 4.25 -13.67 -4.40
CA SER A 20 4.59 -12.57 -5.31
C SER A 20 4.13 -11.18 -4.81
N ASP A 21 3.17 -11.14 -3.89
CA ASP A 21 2.74 -9.92 -3.23
C ASP A 21 3.86 -9.22 -2.44
N TRP A 22 4.90 -9.93 -2.05
CA TRP A 22 6.08 -9.35 -1.40
C TRP A 22 6.85 -8.38 -2.27
N PHE A 23 6.81 -8.55 -3.59
CA PHE A 23 7.37 -7.57 -4.53
C PHE A 23 6.68 -6.19 -4.45
N LEU A 24 5.46 -6.16 -3.94
CA LEU A 24 4.71 -4.93 -3.70
C LEU A 24 4.74 -4.50 -2.22
N ARG A 25 4.70 -5.45 -1.27
CA ARG A 25 4.72 -5.17 0.17
C ARG A 25 5.99 -4.45 0.60
N ILE A 26 7.15 -4.96 0.20
CA ILE A 26 8.45 -4.42 0.62
C ILE A 26 8.62 -2.97 0.16
N PRO A 27 8.50 -2.63 -1.13
CA PRO A 27 8.68 -1.25 -1.56
C PRO A 27 7.58 -0.32 -1.02
N LEU A 28 6.33 -0.77 -0.97
CA LEU A 28 5.24 0.02 -0.40
C LEU A 28 5.50 0.36 1.06
N ALA A 29 5.78 -0.65 1.89
CA ALA A 29 6.04 -0.46 3.31
C ALA A 29 7.30 0.40 3.54
N ALA A 30 8.37 0.15 2.80
CA ALA A 30 9.61 0.93 2.91
C ALA A 30 9.37 2.41 2.65
N ILE A 31 8.71 2.75 1.54
CA ILE A 31 8.43 4.15 1.17
C ILE A 31 7.50 4.81 2.19
N ILE A 32 6.42 4.15 2.57
CA ILE A 32 5.44 4.74 3.50
C ILE A 32 6.02 4.90 4.91
N ILE A 33 6.76 3.94 5.41
CA ILE A 33 7.42 4.04 6.72
C ILE A 33 8.48 5.15 6.69
N GLU A 34 9.28 5.21 5.64
CA GLU A 34 10.29 6.26 5.48
C GLU A 34 9.64 7.65 5.47
N GLN A 35 8.57 7.84 4.72
CA GLN A 35 7.84 9.11 4.68
C GLN A 35 7.29 9.50 6.05
N GLY A 36 6.73 8.54 6.79
CA GLY A 36 6.24 8.78 8.14
C GLY A 36 7.39 9.13 9.11
N LEU A 37 8.45 8.35 9.12
CA LEU A 37 9.61 8.59 10.00
C LEU A 37 10.30 9.92 9.74
N PHE A 38 10.37 10.34 8.49
CA PHE A 38 10.97 11.62 8.12
C PHE A 38 10.22 12.84 8.70
N LYS A 39 8.92 12.68 8.94
CA LYS A 39 8.07 13.73 9.51
C LYS A 39 8.16 13.82 11.03
N VAL A 40 8.45 12.73 11.72
CA VAL A 40 8.39 12.64 13.20
C VAL A 40 9.23 13.69 13.92
N PRO A 41 10.48 14.01 13.52
CA PRO A 41 11.32 14.96 14.27
C PRO A 41 10.77 16.39 14.31
N ASP A 42 9.94 16.77 13.33
CA ASP A 42 9.53 18.17 13.15
C ASP A 42 8.07 18.31 12.70
N LEU A 43 7.19 17.57 13.36
CA LEU A 43 5.75 17.52 13.01
C LEU A 43 5.10 18.90 12.99
N ALA A 44 5.38 19.73 13.99
CA ALA A 44 4.71 21.02 14.13
C ALA A 44 5.09 22.00 13.01
N SER A 45 6.37 22.07 12.66
CA SER A 45 6.87 22.92 11.58
C SER A 45 6.33 22.47 10.22
N GLN A 46 6.42 21.17 9.95
CA GLN A 46 5.93 20.63 8.69
C GLN A 46 4.42 20.77 8.53
N ALA A 47 3.64 20.57 9.60
CA ALA A 47 2.21 20.80 9.58
C ALA A 47 1.88 22.27 9.24
N ALA A 48 2.61 23.21 9.82
CA ALA A 48 2.46 24.64 9.55
C ALA A 48 2.82 24.98 8.10
N ASP A 49 3.89 24.41 7.58
CA ASP A 49 4.34 24.62 6.19
C ASP A 49 3.28 24.17 5.16
N TYR A 50 2.54 23.11 5.47
CA TYR A 50 1.42 22.65 4.64
C TYR A 50 0.08 23.29 4.98
N GLY A 51 0.02 24.16 5.98
CA GLY A 51 -1.23 24.79 6.43
C GLY A 51 -2.23 23.80 7.03
N LEU A 52 -1.75 22.70 7.63
CA LEU A 52 -2.57 21.64 8.19
C LEU A 52 -2.60 21.71 9.72
N PRO A 53 -3.74 21.35 10.36
CA PRO A 53 -3.78 21.17 11.81
C PRO A 53 -2.76 20.11 12.26
N LEU A 54 -2.02 20.40 13.34
CA LEU A 54 -1.00 19.50 13.87
C LEU A 54 -1.54 18.10 14.17
N ILE A 55 -2.74 18.01 14.76
CA ILE A 55 -3.37 16.73 15.08
C ILE A 55 -3.61 15.90 13.83
N LEU A 56 -4.15 16.50 12.76
CA LEU A 56 -4.40 15.81 11.50
C LEU A 56 -3.10 15.33 10.86
N PHE A 57 -2.08 16.17 10.85
CA PHE A 57 -0.76 15.85 10.31
C PHE A 57 -0.08 14.73 11.11
N ALA A 58 -0.16 14.77 12.44
CA ALA A 58 0.39 13.73 13.31
C ALA A 58 -0.33 12.39 13.12
N LEU A 59 -1.66 12.39 13.06
CA LEU A 59 -2.43 11.17 12.79
C LEU A 59 -2.09 10.55 11.45
N ALA A 60 -1.95 11.36 10.41
CA ALA A 60 -1.52 10.90 9.10
C ALA A 60 -0.11 10.28 9.14
N THR A 61 0.83 10.93 9.81
CA THR A 61 2.22 10.45 9.98
C THR A 61 2.26 9.10 10.70
N PHE A 62 1.53 8.96 11.81
CA PHE A 62 1.47 7.69 12.52
C PHE A 62 0.72 6.61 11.74
N ALA A 63 -0.30 6.98 10.96
CA ALA A 63 -1.00 6.04 10.09
C ALA A 63 -0.10 5.53 8.94
N GLU A 64 0.81 6.34 8.42
CA GLU A 64 1.81 5.91 7.45
C GLU A 64 2.73 4.84 8.05
N ILE A 65 3.28 5.10 9.22
CA ILE A 65 4.19 4.16 9.89
C ILE A 65 3.45 2.87 10.28
N ALA A 66 2.32 3.00 10.94
CA ALA A 66 1.51 1.87 11.37
C ALA A 66 0.96 1.06 10.18
N GLY A 67 0.52 1.73 9.12
CA GLY A 67 0.05 1.11 7.89
C GLY A 67 1.14 0.29 7.19
N GLY A 68 2.33 0.84 7.07
CA GLY A 68 3.48 0.13 6.50
C GLY A 68 3.88 -1.09 7.34
N ILE A 69 3.95 -0.95 8.66
CA ILE A 69 4.22 -2.06 9.58
C ILE A 69 3.15 -3.15 9.47
N ALA A 70 1.88 -2.76 9.41
CA ALA A 70 0.76 -3.68 9.27
C ALA A 70 0.82 -4.50 7.98
N ILE A 71 1.20 -3.87 6.87
CA ILE A 71 1.42 -4.56 5.59
C ILE A 71 2.51 -5.62 5.70
N LEU A 72 3.63 -5.32 6.37
CA LEU A 72 4.72 -6.28 6.56
C LEU A 72 4.32 -7.41 7.50
N LEU A 73 3.79 -7.08 8.67
CA LEU A 73 3.40 -8.09 9.66
C LEU A 73 2.27 -8.99 9.16
N GLY A 74 1.28 -8.43 8.49
CA GLY A 74 0.20 -9.20 7.89
C GLY A 74 0.70 -10.21 6.85
N GLY A 75 1.77 -9.87 6.12
CA GLY A 75 2.42 -10.79 5.18
C GLY A 75 3.28 -11.86 5.86
N LEU A 76 3.92 -11.55 6.98
CA LEU A 76 4.76 -12.49 7.73
C LEU A 76 3.93 -13.54 8.48
N ILE A 77 2.80 -13.13 9.07
CA ILE A 77 1.92 -14.00 9.86
C ILE A 77 0.81 -14.56 8.96
N ARG A 78 1.19 -15.25 7.91
CA ARG A 78 0.29 -15.65 6.84
C ARG A 78 -0.65 -16.72 7.25
N ASN A 79 -1.59 -17.06 7.57
CA ASN A 79 -2.44 -18.24 7.78
C ASN A 79 -3.60 -18.06 8.76
N ASN A 80 -3.96 -16.83 9.08
CA ASN A 80 -5.15 -16.61 9.89
C ASN A 80 -5.90 -15.36 9.44
N TRP A 81 -7.16 -15.26 9.85
CA TRP A 81 -8.02 -14.14 9.53
C TRP A 81 -7.51 -12.80 10.09
N MET A 82 -6.78 -12.85 11.20
CA MET A 82 -6.21 -11.64 11.84
C MET A 82 -5.11 -11.03 10.99
N SER A 83 -4.25 -11.85 10.41
CA SER A 83 -3.19 -11.37 9.53
C SER A 83 -3.74 -10.81 8.21
N ASP A 84 -4.81 -11.40 7.69
CA ASP A 84 -5.52 -10.88 6.54
C ASP A 84 -6.16 -9.51 6.85
N LEU A 85 -6.84 -9.43 7.99
CA LEU A 85 -7.43 -8.16 8.46
C LEU A 85 -6.35 -7.09 8.67
N LEU A 86 -5.22 -7.45 9.26
CA LEU A 86 -4.10 -6.55 9.49
C LEU A 86 -3.55 -5.98 8.16
N THR A 87 -3.40 -6.81 7.15
CA THR A 87 -3.01 -6.38 5.80
C THR A 87 -4.05 -5.42 5.21
N ARG A 88 -5.33 -5.73 5.31
CA ARG A 88 -6.41 -4.87 4.79
C ARG A 88 -6.48 -3.53 5.49
N LEU A 89 -6.36 -3.52 6.81
CA LEU A 89 -6.33 -2.27 7.60
C LEU A 89 -5.09 -1.43 7.31
N GLY A 90 -3.93 -2.07 7.11
CA GLY A 90 -2.73 -1.38 6.66
C GLY A 90 -2.93 -0.73 5.29
N GLY A 91 -3.50 -1.46 4.34
CA GLY A 91 -3.84 -0.95 3.03
C GLY A 91 -4.85 0.21 3.08
N LEU A 92 -5.86 0.10 3.93
CA LEU A 92 -6.84 1.19 4.15
C LEU A 92 -6.18 2.44 4.72
N ALA A 93 -5.35 2.30 5.75
CA ALA A 93 -4.64 3.43 6.36
C ALA A 93 -3.76 4.15 5.33
N ILE A 94 -3.00 3.41 4.55
CA ILE A 94 -2.17 3.97 3.47
C ILE A 94 -3.05 4.67 2.42
N ALA A 95 -4.12 4.03 1.98
CA ALA A 95 -5.02 4.60 0.97
C ALA A 95 -5.65 5.92 1.44
N ILE A 96 -6.13 5.98 2.67
CA ILE A 96 -6.73 7.20 3.24
C ILE A 96 -5.70 8.32 3.33
N VAL A 97 -4.53 8.05 3.87
CA VAL A 97 -3.48 9.06 4.03
C VAL A 97 -2.99 9.56 2.69
N VAL A 98 -2.68 8.66 1.76
CA VAL A 98 -2.17 9.04 0.45
C VAL A 98 -3.23 9.78 -0.37
N ALA A 99 -4.49 9.37 -0.32
CA ALA A 99 -5.58 10.12 -0.96
C ALA A 99 -5.71 11.52 -0.37
N GLY A 100 -5.61 11.65 0.95
CA GLY A 100 -5.59 12.97 1.62
C GLY A 100 -4.43 13.84 1.16
N VAL A 101 -3.23 13.27 1.06
CA VAL A 101 -2.03 13.97 0.56
C VAL A 101 -2.22 14.44 -0.87
N ILE A 102 -2.76 13.62 -1.75
CA ILE A 102 -3.03 14.01 -3.14
C ILE A 102 -4.00 15.19 -3.19
N VAL A 103 -5.11 15.09 -2.46
CA VAL A 103 -6.16 16.13 -2.50
C VAL A 103 -5.72 17.43 -1.84
N MET A 104 -4.99 17.37 -0.73
CA MET A 104 -4.65 18.56 0.09
C MET A 104 -3.33 19.21 -0.30
N ILE A 105 -2.39 18.46 -0.85
CA ILE A 105 -1.03 18.94 -1.11
C ILE A 105 -0.70 18.93 -2.61
N TYR A 106 -1.03 17.86 -3.32
CA TYR A 106 -0.63 17.64 -4.71
C TYR A 106 -1.77 17.79 -5.71
N PHE A 107 -2.85 18.47 -5.33
CA PHE A 107 -3.99 18.67 -6.23
C PHE A 107 -3.57 19.44 -7.48
N GLY A 108 -3.57 18.77 -8.62
CA GLY A 108 -3.12 19.32 -9.88
C GLY A 108 -2.83 18.27 -10.94
N PRO A 109 -1.91 18.56 -11.89
CA PRO A 109 -1.57 17.62 -12.97
C PRO A 109 -1.03 16.30 -12.42
N PHE A 110 -1.35 15.19 -13.08
CA PHE A 110 -0.91 13.84 -12.70
C PHE A 110 0.61 13.72 -12.51
N SER A 111 1.39 14.45 -13.30
CA SER A 111 2.85 14.47 -13.18
C SER A 111 3.37 14.87 -11.80
N GLY A 112 2.58 15.62 -11.03
CA GLY A 112 2.95 16.05 -9.67
C GLY A 112 2.68 15.02 -8.58
N TRP A 113 1.85 14.00 -8.82
CA TRP A 113 1.46 13.01 -7.80
C TRP A 113 1.54 11.55 -8.29
N GLN A 114 2.40 11.29 -9.26
CA GLN A 114 2.57 9.94 -9.82
C GLN A 114 2.95 8.90 -8.77
N LEU A 115 3.93 9.22 -7.92
CA LEU A 115 4.34 8.33 -6.83
C LEU A 115 3.18 8.08 -5.85
N GLN A 116 2.49 9.14 -5.43
CA GLN A 116 1.35 9.06 -4.54
C GLN A 116 0.22 8.24 -5.18
N GLY A 117 -0.01 8.38 -6.46
CA GLY A 117 -0.98 7.58 -7.21
C GLY A 117 -0.64 6.08 -7.19
N MET A 118 0.62 5.73 -7.34
CA MET A 118 1.09 4.34 -7.22
C MET A 118 0.94 3.81 -5.79
N LEU A 119 1.27 4.61 -4.79
CA LEU A 119 1.10 4.24 -3.38
C LEU A 119 -0.38 4.05 -3.02
N LEU A 120 -1.25 4.92 -3.53
CA LEU A 120 -2.69 4.78 -3.37
C LEU A 120 -3.20 3.48 -4.00
N ALA A 121 -2.82 3.20 -5.22
CA ALA A 121 -3.19 1.97 -5.91
C ALA A 121 -2.71 0.72 -5.17
N ALA A 122 -1.48 0.74 -4.66
CA ALA A 122 -0.92 -0.35 -3.86
C ALA A 122 -1.66 -0.53 -2.52
N GLY A 123 -1.99 0.56 -1.84
CA GLY A 123 -2.80 0.53 -0.62
C GLY A 123 -4.19 -0.06 -0.87
N LEU A 124 -4.86 0.36 -1.92
CA LEU A 124 -6.15 -0.19 -2.34
C LEU A 124 -6.06 -1.67 -2.73
N PHE A 125 -4.98 -2.07 -3.39
CA PHE A 125 -4.72 -3.47 -3.71
C PHE A 125 -4.72 -4.34 -2.46
N PHE A 126 -3.98 -3.95 -1.41
CA PHE A 126 -3.94 -4.72 -0.16
C PHE A 126 -5.24 -4.62 0.64
N LEU A 127 -5.95 -3.51 0.59
CA LEU A 127 -7.29 -3.39 1.19
C LEU A 127 -8.26 -4.39 0.57
N MET A 128 -8.28 -4.49 -0.75
CA MET A 128 -9.23 -5.33 -1.48
C MET A 128 -8.84 -6.81 -1.46
N ARG A 129 -7.55 -7.10 -1.60
CA ARG A 129 -7.04 -8.48 -1.67
C ARG A 129 -6.70 -9.08 -0.31
N GLY A 130 -6.19 -8.28 0.64
CA GLY A 130 -5.60 -8.79 1.87
C GLY A 130 -4.37 -9.67 1.59
N ASN A 131 -4.28 -10.82 2.24
CA ASN A 131 -3.22 -11.80 2.03
C ASN A 131 -3.48 -12.76 0.86
N GLY A 132 -4.58 -12.59 0.15
CA GLY A 132 -5.04 -13.54 -0.85
C GLY A 132 -5.81 -14.68 -0.20
N ASP A 133 -5.76 -15.86 -0.80
CA ASP A 133 -6.56 -17.02 -0.36
C ASP A 133 -6.19 -17.48 1.06
N VAL A 134 -6.96 -17.07 2.05
CA VAL A 134 -6.84 -17.55 3.45
C VAL A 134 -7.74 -18.76 3.71
N ASN A 135 -8.76 -18.98 2.89
CA ASN A 135 -9.77 -20.04 3.09
C ASN A 135 -10.25 -20.70 1.80
N GLY A 136 -9.44 -20.71 0.74
CA GLY A 136 -9.85 -21.27 -0.55
C GLY A 136 -10.97 -20.48 -1.23
N ARG A 137 -11.20 -19.27 -0.83
CA ARG A 137 -12.12 -18.35 -1.51
C ARG A 137 -11.34 -17.45 -2.43
N ASP A 138 -11.06 -17.93 -3.61
CA ASP A 138 -10.74 -17.06 -4.73
C ASP A 138 -11.99 -16.24 -5.03
N LEU A 139 -12.08 -15.09 -4.42
CA LEU A 139 -13.02 -14.08 -4.84
C LEU A 139 -12.43 -13.39 -6.08
N ILE A 140 -12.72 -14.00 -7.25
CA ILE A 140 -12.41 -13.46 -8.59
C ILE A 140 -10.92 -13.33 -8.87
#